data_edfe466f94b7a4e947ab51b4c770bf24
#
_entry.id   edfe466f94b7a4e947ab51b4c770bf24
#
_cell.length_a   1.000
_cell.length_b   1.000
_cell.length_c   1.000
_cell.angle_alpha   90.00
_cell.angle_beta   90.00
_cell.angle_gamma   90.00
#
_symmetry.space_group_name_H-M   'P 1'
#
loop_
_entity.id
_entity.type
_entity.pdbx_description
1 polymer ?
#
loop_
_entity_poly.entity_id
_entity_poly.type
_entity_poly.pdbx_seq_one_letter_code
_entity_poly.pdbx_strand_id
1 'polypeptide(L)'
;IHDGSEEVVALFPSEAGAAAPVHKLNGDKFRMAYGSFAGNVDEQGSTFHGDTGSAARFFYCAKADKDDRGEGNTHPTVKPGDLMRYLIRMVTPPGGTVLDPFMGSGSTLLAADREGFNAIGVELNPEYAEMARRRLYRDAPLFAEVEP
;
A
#
# COMPACT_ATOMS: atom_id res chain seq x y z
N ILE A 1 10.12 4.03 0.82
CA ILE A 1 9.06 4.62 1.66
C ILE A 1 9.54 6.00 2.08
N HIS A 2 8.72 7.02 1.92
CA HIS A 2 8.96 8.38 2.40
C HIS A 2 7.69 8.94 3.04
N ASP A 3 7.81 10.05 3.76
CA ASP A 3 6.71 10.64 4.51
C ASP A 3 5.80 11.57 3.67
N GLY A 4 6.12 11.76 2.39
CA GLY A 4 5.39 12.63 1.47
C GLY A 4 5.63 14.13 1.69
N SER A 5 6.58 14.53 2.57
CA SER A 5 6.91 15.94 2.76
C SER A 5 7.53 16.53 1.50
N GLU A 6 7.28 17.82 1.24
CA GLU A 6 7.82 18.52 0.06
C GLU A 6 9.35 18.49 0.04
N GLU A 7 9.97 18.58 1.22
CA GLU A 7 11.43 18.52 1.38
C GLU A 7 12.01 17.18 0.91
N VAL A 8 11.36 16.07 1.26
CA VAL A 8 11.80 14.74 0.84
C VAL A 8 11.46 14.48 -0.62
N VAL A 9 10.29 14.91 -1.10
CA VAL A 9 9.91 14.77 -2.51
C VAL A 9 10.86 15.56 -3.42
N ALA A 10 11.32 16.72 -2.99
CA ALA A 10 12.28 17.55 -3.74
C ALA A 10 13.68 16.92 -3.89
N LEU A 11 14.03 15.93 -3.07
CA LEU A 11 15.28 15.18 -3.21
C LEU A 11 15.25 14.16 -4.36
N PHE A 12 14.07 13.82 -4.87
CA PHE A 12 13.93 12.93 -6.01
C PHE A 12 14.03 13.71 -7.32
N PRO A 13 14.59 13.11 -8.38
CA PRO A 13 14.59 13.74 -9.70
C PRO A 13 13.18 14.16 -10.12
N SER A 14 13.02 15.38 -10.59
CA SER A 14 11.72 15.90 -11.07
C SER A 14 11.18 15.15 -12.27
N GLU A 15 12.09 14.57 -13.06
CA GLU A 15 11.78 13.72 -14.21
C GLU A 15 12.39 12.34 -13.97
N ALA A 16 11.58 11.30 -14.05
CA ALA A 16 12.08 9.95 -14.16
C ALA A 16 12.76 9.87 -15.54
N GLY A 17 14.07 9.70 -15.55
CA GLY A 17 14.82 9.62 -16.80
C GLY A 17 14.18 8.61 -17.75
N ALA A 18 14.07 8.96 -19.02
CA ALA A 18 13.66 8.03 -20.05
C ALA A 18 14.57 6.79 -19.99
N ALA A 19 13.97 5.60 -19.88
CA ALA A 19 14.74 4.38 -19.98
C ALA A 19 15.53 4.44 -21.30
N ALA A 20 16.84 4.29 -21.21
CA ALA A 20 17.67 4.25 -22.42
C ALA A 20 17.16 3.14 -23.32
N PRO A 21 16.99 3.37 -24.64
CA PRO A 21 16.53 2.33 -25.55
C PRO A 21 17.49 1.14 -25.44
N VAL A 22 16.94 -0.03 -25.15
CA VAL A 22 17.74 -1.27 -25.11
C VAL A 22 18.16 -1.56 -26.53
N HIS A 23 19.41 -1.24 -26.84
CA HIS A 23 19.96 -1.51 -28.17
C HIS A 23 20.13 -3.02 -28.36
N LYS A 24 19.94 -3.50 -29.61
CA LYS A 24 20.05 -4.89 -30.05
C LYS A 24 21.33 -5.61 -29.55
N LEU A 25 22.40 -4.86 -29.26
CA LEU A 25 23.67 -5.37 -28.72
C LEU A 25 23.61 -5.78 -27.24
N ASN A 26 22.59 -5.36 -26.47
CA ASN A 26 22.44 -5.77 -25.09
C ASN A 26 21.73 -7.13 -24.96
N GLY A 27 21.00 -7.58 -25.98
CA GLY A 27 20.36 -8.91 -26.00
C GLY A 27 21.35 -10.05 -25.91
N ASP A 28 22.54 -9.91 -26.49
CA ASP A 28 23.56 -10.96 -26.47
C ASP A 28 24.26 -11.11 -25.10
N LYS A 29 24.40 -10.02 -24.34
CA LYS A 29 24.96 -10.09 -22.98
C LYS A 29 24.02 -10.78 -22.00
N PHE A 30 22.73 -10.57 -22.13
CA PHE A 30 21.72 -11.27 -21.33
C PHE A 30 21.60 -12.76 -21.69
N ARG A 31 21.77 -13.12 -22.95
CA ARG A 31 21.81 -14.52 -23.41
C ARG A 31 22.91 -15.33 -22.77
N MET A 32 24.07 -14.72 -22.55
CA MET A 32 25.24 -15.41 -21.96
C MET A 32 25.11 -15.59 -20.44
N ALA A 33 24.39 -14.70 -19.74
CA ALA A 33 24.27 -14.74 -18.28
C ALA A 33 23.15 -15.67 -17.78
N TYR A 34 22.07 -15.84 -18.53
CA TYR A 34 20.85 -16.54 -18.08
C TYR A 34 20.36 -17.66 -19.03
N GLY A 35 21.19 -18.11 -19.98
CA GLY A 35 20.84 -19.14 -20.96
C GLY A 35 19.99 -18.63 -22.11
N SER A 36 19.59 -19.53 -23.04
CA SER A 36 18.75 -19.19 -24.19
C SER A 36 17.34 -18.82 -23.75
N PHE A 37 17.09 -17.58 -23.45
CA PHE A 37 15.73 -17.07 -23.30
C PHE A 37 15.21 -16.69 -24.69
N ALA A 38 14.30 -17.50 -25.22
CA ALA A 38 13.60 -17.20 -26.48
C ALA A 38 12.52 -16.16 -26.22
N GLY A 39 12.91 -14.95 -25.80
CA GLY A 39 12.04 -13.78 -25.82
C GLY A 39 11.86 -13.35 -27.27
N ASN A 40 10.63 -13.03 -27.68
CA ASN A 40 10.34 -12.44 -28.98
C ASN A 40 11.29 -11.26 -29.20
N VAL A 41 12.21 -11.43 -30.14
CA VAL A 41 13.05 -10.35 -30.64
C VAL A 41 12.21 -9.66 -31.69
N ASP A 42 11.34 -8.72 -31.28
CA ASP A 42 10.74 -7.81 -32.23
C ASP A 42 11.85 -7.05 -32.93
N GLU A 43 11.94 -7.18 -34.23
CA GLU A 43 12.91 -6.46 -35.07
C GLU A 43 12.68 -4.94 -35.06
N GLN A 44 11.53 -4.48 -34.58
CA GLN A 44 11.23 -3.10 -34.26
C GLN A 44 11.60 -2.86 -32.78
N GLY A 45 12.64 -2.06 -32.59
CA GLY A 45 13.08 -1.66 -31.23
C GLY A 45 11.88 -1.25 -30.39
N SER A 46 11.75 -1.88 -29.21
CA SER A 46 10.71 -1.55 -28.27
C SER A 46 10.75 -0.05 -27.98
N THR A 47 9.71 0.66 -28.40
CA THR A 47 9.49 2.05 -28.04
C THR A 47 9.11 2.06 -26.57
N PHE A 48 10.08 2.32 -25.71
CA PHE A 48 9.77 2.67 -24.32
C PHE A 48 9.03 3.99 -24.34
N HIS A 49 7.79 3.98 -23.91
CA HIS A 49 7.08 5.22 -23.64
C HIS A 49 7.80 5.92 -22.48
N GLY A 50 8.36 7.10 -22.79
CA GLY A 50 9.00 7.93 -21.78
C GLY A 50 8.02 8.20 -20.64
N ASP A 51 8.39 7.81 -19.45
CA ASP A 51 7.62 8.12 -18.25
C ASP A 51 7.97 9.52 -17.79
N THR A 52 6.97 10.34 -17.43
CA THR A 52 7.13 11.73 -17.05
C THR A 52 6.74 11.97 -15.59
N GLY A 53 7.38 12.95 -14.95
CA GLY A 53 7.13 13.34 -13.57
C GLY A 53 8.13 12.79 -12.57
N SER A 54 8.05 13.25 -11.31
CA SER A 54 9.02 12.92 -10.28
C SER A 54 9.12 11.43 -9.98
N ALA A 55 10.34 10.95 -9.79
CA ALA A 55 10.62 9.59 -9.34
C ALA A 55 10.01 9.29 -7.95
N ALA A 56 9.67 10.29 -7.15
CA ALA A 56 9.02 10.12 -5.85
C ALA A 56 7.70 9.30 -5.92
N ARG A 57 7.00 9.33 -7.06
CA ARG A 57 5.76 8.57 -7.25
C ARG A 57 5.91 7.05 -7.21
N PHE A 58 7.13 6.53 -7.45
CA PHE A 58 7.43 5.10 -7.35
C PHE A 58 7.64 4.66 -5.90
N PHE A 59 7.71 5.61 -4.98
CA PHE A 59 7.92 5.33 -3.58
C PHE A 59 6.62 5.54 -2.82
N TYR A 60 6.30 4.57 -2.00
CA TYR A 60 5.08 4.60 -1.21
C TYR A 60 5.16 5.66 -0.10
N CYS A 61 4.18 6.56 -0.03
CA CYS A 61 4.03 7.51 1.06
C CYS A 61 3.23 6.86 2.20
N ALA A 62 3.90 6.54 3.30
CA ALA A 62 3.31 5.83 4.43
C ALA A 62 2.74 6.78 5.51
N LYS A 63 2.25 7.96 5.12
CA LYS A 63 1.66 8.93 6.07
C LYS A 63 0.15 8.78 6.11
N ALA A 64 -0.39 8.64 7.33
CA ALA A 64 -1.83 8.67 7.53
C ALA A 64 -2.40 10.05 7.15
N ASP A 65 -3.43 10.08 6.33
CA ASP A 65 -4.13 11.28 5.92
C ASP A 65 -5.28 11.63 6.87
N LYS A 66 -6.13 12.59 6.47
CA LYS A 66 -7.29 13.00 7.27
C LYS A 66 -8.38 11.94 7.30
N ASP A 67 -8.55 11.21 6.20
CA ASP A 67 -9.57 10.15 6.08
C ASP A 67 -9.16 8.93 6.91
N ASP A 68 -7.86 8.61 6.93
CA ASP A 68 -7.30 7.59 7.81
C ASP A 68 -7.53 7.90 9.29
N ARG A 69 -7.43 9.17 9.67
CA ARG A 69 -7.71 9.57 11.06
C ARG A 69 -9.19 9.46 11.40
N GLY A 70 -10.04 9.85 10.47
CA GLY A 70 -11.46 9.97 10.72
C GLY A 70 -11.80 11.09 11.70
N GLU A 71 -13.07 11.47 11.76
CA GLU A 71 -13.57 12.50 12.65
C GLU A 71 -13.59 12.00 14.11
N GLY A 72 -13.10 12.84 15.03
CA GLY A 72 -13.10 12.53 16.46
C GLY A 72 -12.09 11.49 16.91
N ASN A 73 -11.16 11.07 16.07
CA ASN A 73 -10.11 10.14 16.46
C ASN A 73 -8.97 10.85 17.19
N THR A 74 -8.90 10.63 18.50
CA THR A 74 -7.88 11.20 19.39
C THR A 74 -6.68 10.29 19.60
N HIS A 75 -6.65 9.11 18.98
CA HIS A 75 -5.53 8.18 19.11
C HIS A 75 -4.24 8.79 18.54
N PRO A 76 -3.12 8.78 19.27
CA PRO A 76 -1.90 9.48 18.85
C PRO A 76 -1.28 8.89 17.59
N THR A 77 -1.39 7.59 17.39
CA THR A 77 -0.76 6.87 16.26
C THR A 77 -1.80 6.17 15.40
N VAL A 78 -2.22 6.83 14.33
CA VAL A 78 -3.08 6.22 13.31
C VAL A 78 -2.18 5.69 12.18
N LYS A 79 -2.40 4.45 11.76
CA LYS A 79 -1.66 3.86 10.65
C LYS A 79 -2.31 4.23 9.32
N PRO A 80 -1.52 4.45 8.25
CA PRO A 80 -2.05 4.68 6.91
C PRO A 80 -2.86 3.48 6.43
N GLY A 81 -4.11 3.71 6.03
CA GLY A 81 -5.02 2.66 5.60
C GLY A 81 -4.50 1.88 4.39
N ASP A 82 -3.99 2.59 3.39
CA ASP A 82 -3.44 1.96 2.19
C ASP A 82 -2.22 1.07 2.47
N LEU A 83 -1.34 1.48 3.40
CA LEU A 83 -0.23 0.64 3.83
C LEU A 83 -0.73 -0.65 4.49
N MET A 84 -1.70 -0.53 5.39
CA MET A 84 -2.26 -1.68 6.08
C MET A 84 -2.96 -2.63 5.11
N ARG A 85 -3.74 -2.12 4.15
CA ARG A 85 -4.37 -2.91 3.08
C ARG A 85 -3.34 -3.65 2.24
N TYR A 86 -2.27 -2.97 1.82
CA TYR A 86 -1.19 -3.59 1.07
C TYR A 86 -0.53 -4.74 1.84
N LEU A 87 -0.19 -4.52 3.12
CA LEU A 87 0.43 -5.53 3.97
C LEU A 87 -0.49 -6.74 4.19
N ILE A 88 -1.77 -6.49 4.48
CA ILE A 88 -2.77 -7.54 4.68
C ILE A 88 -2.90 -8.41 3.42
N ARG A 89 -3.05 -7.81 2.24
CA ARG A 89 -3.10 -8.57 0.97
C ARG A 89 -1.86 -9.41 0.72
N MET A 90 -0.70 -8.93 1.13
CA MET A 90 0.57 -9.63 0.91
C MET A 90 0.72 -10.87 1.80
N VAL A 91 0.20 -10.86 3.04
CA VAL A 91 0.48 -11.90 4.03
C VAL A 91 -0.73 -12.77 4.40
N THR A 92 -1.96 -12.35 4.05
CA THR A 92 -3.18 -13.06 4.44
C THR A 92 -3.76 -13.84 3.26
N PRO A 93 -3.90 -15.16 3.35
CA PRO A 93 -4.52 -15.93 2.29
C PRO A 93 -6.02 -15.63 2.17
N PRO A 94 -6.66 -15.89 1.01
CA PRO A 94 -8.10 -15.72 0.84
C PRO A 94 -8.91 -16.41 1.94
N GLY A 95 -9.87 -15.68 2.54
CA GLY A 95 -10.68 -16.18 3.67
C GLY A 95 -9.94 -16.24 5.00
N GLY A 96 -8.70 -15.77 5.06
CA GLY A 96 -7.90 -15.73 6.29
C GLY A 96 -8.40 -14.70 7.29
N THR A 97 -7.86 -14.78 8.51
CA THR A 97 -8.17 -13.87 9.60
C THR A 97 -6.93 -13.08 10.01
N VAL A 98 -7.07 -11.77 10.07
CA VAL A 98 -6.03 -10.84 10.54
C VAL A 98 -6.17 -10.67 12.05
N LEU A 99 -5.07 -10.84 12.78
CA LEU A 99 -5.01 -10.55 14.21
C LEU A 99 -4.16 -9.32 14.48
N ASP A 100 -4.75 -8.33 15.16
CA ASP A 100 -4.03 -7.17 15.69
C ASP A 100 -4.14 -7.14 17.22
N PRO A 101 -3.09 -7.58 17.95
CA PRO A 101 -3.11 -7.62 19.41
C PRO A 101 -2.96 -6.25 20.07
N PHE A 102 -2.73 -5.18 19.29
CA PHE A 102 -2.58 -3.80 19.75
C PHE A 102 -3.30 -2.83 18.81
N MET A 103 -4.60 -3.08 18.58
CA MET A 103 -5.34 -2.45 17.49
C MET A 103 -5.48 -0.93 17.61
N GLY A 104 -5.35 -0.35 18.80
CA GLY A 104 -5.54 1.07 19.03
C GLY A 104 -6.89 1.57 18.50
N SER A 105 -6.85 2.52 17.57
CA SER A 105 -8.06 3.02 16.89
C SER A 105 -8.58 2.15 15.74
N GLY A 106 -8.09 0.92 15.56
CA GLY A 106 -8.62 -0.07 14.64
C GLY A 106 -8.24 0.10 13.16
N SER A 107 -7.14 0.77 12.85
CA SER A 107 -6.73 0.97 11.43
C SER A 107 -6.48 -0.33 10.69
N THR A 108 -5.92 -1.35 11.36
CA THR A 108 -5.71 -2.68 10.79
C THR A 108 -7.04 -3.39 10.51
N LEU A 109 -7.99 -3.27 11.43
CA LEU A 109 -9.31 -3.90 11.30
C LEU A 109 -10.11 -3.29 10.15
N LEU A 110 -10.10 -1.94 10.03
CA LEU A 110 -10.71 -1.24 8.90
C LEU A 110 -10.10 -1.66 7.56
N ALA A 111 -8.78 -1.80 7.53
CA ALA A 111 -8.09 -2.22 6.32
C ALA A 111 -8.44 -3.67 5.95
N ALA A 112 -8.56 -4.57 6.93
CA ALA A 112 -8.97 -5.95 6.71
C ALA A 112 -10.42 -6.04 6.20
N ASP A 113 -11.33 -5.30 6.80
CA ASP A 113 -12.73 -5.23 6.39
C ASP A 113 -12.88 -4.76 4.93
N ARG A 114 -12.21 -3.68 4.56
CA ARG A 114 -12.19 -3.13 3.18
C ARG A 114 -11.63 -4.11 2.14
N GLU A 115 -10.77 -5.03 2.56
CA GLU A 115 -10.19 -6.08 1.70
C GLU A 115 -10.97 -7.40 1.76
N GLY A 116 -12.05 -7.47 2.54
CA GLY A 116 -12.90 -8.65 2.67
C GLY A 116 -12.29 -9.77 3.52
N PHE A 117 -11.38 -9.44 4.43
CA PHE A 117 -10.81 -10.39 5.39
C PHE A 117 -11.51 -10.30 6.75
N ASN A 118 -11.57 -11.43 7.46
CA ASN A 118 -11.93 -11.41 8.86
C ASN A 118 -10.83 -10.75 9.69
N ALA A 119 -11.21 -10.07 10.78
CA ALA A 119 -10.25 -9.44 11.67
C ALA A 119 -10.61 -9.64 13.14
N ILE A 120 -9.57 -9.79 13.98
CA ILE A 120 -9.67 -9.83 15.42
C ILE A 120 -8.73 -8.75 15.97
N GLY A 121 -9.27 -7.81 16.74
CA GLY A 121 -8.49 -6.77 17.41
C GLY A 121 -8.55 -6.92 18.91
N VAL A 122 -7.41 -6.65 19.57
CA VAL A 122 -7.31 -6.58 21.02
C VAL A 122 -6.79 -5.20 21.40
N GLU A 123 -7.44 -4.57 22.36
CA GLU A 123 -7.04 -3.26 22.89
C GLU A 123 -7.26 -3.22 24.40
N LEU A 124 -6.25 -2.75 25.11
CA LEU A 124 -6.30 -2.66 26.58
C LEU A 124 -7.13 -1.45 27.05
N ASN A 125 -7.06 -0.33 26.31
CA ASN A 125 -7.79 0.87 26.67
C ASN A 125 -9.23 0.80 26.11
N PRO A 126 -10.26 0.75 26.98
CA PRO A 126 -11.65 0.64 26.56
C PRO A 126 -12.13 1.83 25.70
N GLU A 127 -11.57 3.03 25.89
CA GLU A 127 -11.91 4.20 25.07
C GLU A 127 -11.42 4.02 23.62
N TYR A 128 -10.23 3.46 23.43
CA TYR A 128 -9.71 3.17 22.10
C TYR A 128 -10.43 2.01 21.44
N ALA A 129 -10.79 0.99 22.22
CA ALA A 129 -11.59 -0.12 21.72
C ALA A 129 -12.96 0.36 21.21
N GLU A 130 -13.64 1.22 21.98
CA GLU A 130 -14.90 1.82 21.57
C GLU A 130 -14.75 2.74 20.35
N MET A 131 -13.64 3.48 20.28
CA MET A 131 -13.31 4.31 19.11
C MET A 131 -13.13 3.43 17.85
N ALA A 132 -12.41 2.32 17.96
CA ALA A 132 -12.22 1.38 16.86
C ALA A 132 -13.57 0.82 16.41
N ARG A 133 -14.44 0.42 17.35
CA ARG A 133 -15.78 -0.07 17.07
C ARG A 133 -16.61 0.95 16.28
N ARG A 134 -16.65 2.20 16.72
CA ARG A 134 -17.39 3.27 16.02
C ARG A 134 -16.85 3.52 14.61
N ARG A 135 -15.55 3.45 14.41
CA ARG A 135 -14.95 3.61 13.09
C ARG A 135 -15.37 2.48 12.14
N LEU A 136 -15.35 1.24 12.61
CA LEU A 136 -15.81 0.08 11.83
C LEU A 136 -17.28 0.21 11.44
N TYR A 137 -18.17 0.56 12.39
CA TYR A 137 -19.58 0.77 12.10
C TYR A 137 -19.85 1.89 11.07
N ARG A 138 -19.07 2.96 11.12
CA ARG A 138 -19.22 4.07 10.16
C ARG A 138 -18.78 3.67 8.76
N ASP A 139 -17.74 2.87 8.64
CA ASP A 139 -17.16 2.44 7.35
C ASP A 139 -18.01 1.36 6.67
N ALA A 140 -18.69 0.51 7.44
CA ALA A 140 -19.52 -0.59 6.95
C ALA A 140 -20.97 -0.52 7.47
N PRO A 141 -21.75 0.52 7.13
CA PRO A 141 -23.10 0.74 7.67
C PRO A 141 -24.11 -0.35 7.28
N LEU A 142 -23.85 -1.11 6.21
CA LEU A 142 -24.75 -2.15 5.70
C LEU A 142 -24.62 -3.51 6.42
N PHE A 143 -23.56 -3.70 7.22
CA PHE A 143 -23.30 -4.94 7.95
C PHE A 143 -23.32 -4.76 9.47
N ALA A 144 -23.84 -3.64 9.93
CA ALA A 144 -23.88 -3.27 11.35
C ALA A 144 -24.97 -3.99 12.17
N GLU A 145 -25.42 -5.17 11.77
CA GLU A 145 -26.15 -6.08 12.64
C GLU A 145 -25.15 -6.90 13.46
N VAL A 146 -24.44 -6.25 14.36
CA VAL A 146 -23.71 -6.93 15.42
C VAL A 146 -24.54 -6.76 16.68
N GLU A 147 -25.18 -7.85 17.07
CA GLU A 147 -25.84 -7.92 18.38
C GLU A 147 -24.85 -7.63 19.52
N PRO A 148 -25.31 -7.00 20.60
CA PRO A 148 -24.48 -6.63 21.74
C PRO A 148 -23.96 -7.85 22.51
#